data_ff49000bb686431182454d79f9a185de
#
_entry.id   ff49000bb686431182454d79f9a185de
#
_cell.length_a   1.000
_cell.length_b   1.000
_cell.length_c   1.000
_cell.angle_alpha   90.00
_cell.angle_beta   90.00
_cell.angle_gamma   90.00
#
_symmetry.space_group_name_H-M   'P 1'
#
loop_
_entity.id
_entity.type
_entity.pdbx_description
1 polymer ?
#
loop_
_entity_poly.entity_id
_entity_poly.type
_entity_poly.pdbx_seq_one_letter_code
_entity_poly.pdbx_strand_id
1 'polypeptide(L)'
;MKDIVYLNGQFLPSSEAKVGVNDRGFIFGDGVYEVVATYEGQPFEMKRHMDRLRYRLGEISIRGVDGDDLEQHDLELAAANHL
;
A
#
# COMPACT_ATOMS: atom_id res chain seq x y z
N MET A 1 -13.09 -15.57 5.56
CA MET A 1 -13.13 -14.10 5.46
C MET A 1 -12.54 -13.66 4.15
N LYS A 2 -13.23 -12.76 3.45
CA LYS A 2 -12.74 -12.27 2.15
C LYS A 2 -12.07 -10.92 2.37
N ASP A 3 -10.76 -10.91 2.33
CA ASP A 3 -10.00 -9.67 2.43
C ASP A 3 -9.85 -9.07 1.03
N ILE A 4 -10.03 -7.76 0.94
CA ILE A 4 -9.83 -7.02 -0.29
C ILE A 4 -8.46 -6.37 -0.25
N VAL A 5 -7.70 -6.49 -1.34
CA VAL A 5 -6.40 -5.86 -1.50
C VAL A 5 -6.40 -4.98 -2.75
N TYR A 6 -5.45 -4.06 -2.80
CA TYR A 6 -5.19 -3.23 -3.98
C TYR A 6 -3.85 -3.65 -4.56
N LEU A 7 -3.86 -4.11 -5.80
CA LEU A 7 -2.64 -4.60 -6.47
C LEU A 7 -2.63 -4.10 -7.90
N ASN A 8 -1.57 -3.38 -8.26
CA ASN A 8 -1.35 -2.91 -9.63
C ASN A 8 -2.57 -2.22 -10.25
N GLY A 9 -3.19 -1.33 -9.49
CA GLY A 9 -4.32 -0.53 -9.99
C GLY A 9 -5.68 -1.19 -9.86
N GLN A 10 -5.79 -2.33 -9.19
CA GLN A 10 -7.06 -3.04 -9.07
C GLN A 10 -7.36 -3.43 -7.62
N PHE A 11 -8.62 -3.28 -7.21
CA PHE A 11 -9.13 -3.86 -5.98
C PHE A 11 -9.61 -5.27 -6.28
N LEU A 12 -9.14 -6.26 -5.52
CA LEU A 12 -9.51 -7.64 -5.75
C LEU A 12 -9.43 -8.45 -4.45
N PRO A 13 -10.08 -9.62 -4.39
CA PRO A 13 -9.94 -10.50 -3.23
C PRO A 13 -8.49 -10.97 -3.09
N SER A 14 -8.00 -11.10 -1.86
CA SER A 14 -6.62 -11.52 -1.62
C SER A 14 -6.29 -12.86 -2.26
N SER A 15 -7.27 -13.74 -2.39
CA SER A 15 -7.08 -15.05 -3.05
C SER A 15 -6.72 -14.93 -4.53
N GLU A 16 -7.01 -13.79 -5.15
CA GLU A 16 -6.71 -13.53 -6.56
C GLU A 16 -5.50 -12.64 -6.75
N ALA A 17 -4.91 -12.14 -5.65
CA ALA A 17 -3.75 -11.25 -5.71
C ALA A 17 -2.48 -12.07 -5.92
N LYS A 18 -1.79 -11.82 -7.02
CA LYS A 18 -0.59 -12.58 -7.40
C LYS A 18 0.49 -11.64 -7.93
N VAL A 19 1.73 -11.96 -7.65
CA VAL A 19 2.89 -11.28 -8.23
C VAL A 19 3.77 -12.30 -8.92
N GLY A 20 4.51 -11.85 -9.93
CA GLY A 20 5.41 -12.75 -10.67
C GLY A 20 6.57 -13.22 -9.80
N VAL A 21 7.05 -14.43 -10.06
CA VAL A 21 8.18 -15.00 -9.31
C VAL A 21 9.49 -14.26 -9.56
N ASN A 22 9.57 -13.49 -10.64
CA ASN A 22 10.73 -12.67 -10.98
C ASN A 22 10.61 -11.22 -10.52
N ASP A 23 9.59 -10.91 -9.70
CA ASP A 23 9.44 -9.56 -9.15
C ASP A 23 10.67 -9.21 -8.32
N ARG A 24 11.20 -7.98 -8.51
CA ARG A 24 12.42 -7.56 -7.83
C ARG A 24 12.25 -7.50 -6.32
N GLY A 25 11.07 -7.18 -5.84
CA GLY A 25 10.79 -7.21 -4.41
C GLY A 25 10.97 -8.60 -3.82
N PHE A 26 10.66 -9.63 -4.60
CA PHE A 26 10.81 -11.02 -4.21
C PHE A 26 12.27 -11.48 -4.26
N ILE A 27 12.99 -11.15 -5.36
CA ILE A 27 14.34 -11.66 -5.60
C ILE A 27 15.39 -10.85 -4.85
N PHE A 28 15.26 -9.51 -4.87
CA PHE A 28 16.28 -8.60 -4.34
C PHE A 28 15.83 -7.84 -3.10
N GLY A 29 14.59 -7.97 -2.69
CA GLY A 29 14.05 -7.17 -1.59
C GLY A 29 13.89 -5.69 -1.94
N ASP A 30 13.88 -5.34 -3.23
CA ASP A 30 13.71 -3.96 -3.67
C ASP A 30 12.28 -3.50 -3.37
N GLY A 31 12.11 -2.68 -2.35
CA GLY A 31 10.80 -2.19 -2.00
C GLY A 31 10.83 -1.33 -0.76
N VAL A 32 9.75 -0.62 -0.54
CA VAL A 32 9.51 0.12 0.68
C VAL A 32 8.10 -0.21 1.18
N TYR A 33 7.86 -0.03 2.47
CA TYR A 33 6.53 -0.27 3.00
C TYR A 33 6.22 0.73 4.13
N GLU A 34 4.94 0.87 4.40
CA GLU A 34 4.41 1.59 5.54
C GLU A 34 3.25 0.82 6.13
N VAL A 35 3.07 0.92 7.44
CA VAL A 35 1.93 0.31 8.12
C VAL A 35 1.21 1.41 8.87
N VAL A 36 -0.08 1.56 8.59
CA VAL A 36 -0.91 2.59 9.21
C VAL A 36 -1.97 1.91 10.05
N ALA A 37 -1.95 2.15 11.36
CA ALA A 37 -2.98 1.64 12.26
C ALA A 37 -4.26 2.45 12.10
N THR A 38 -5.40 1.78 12.24
CA THR A 38 -6.71 2.44 12.26
C THR A 38 -7.36 2.25 13.61
N TYR A 39 -8.00 3.31 14.10
CA TYR A 39 -8.75 3.30 15.36
C TYR A 39 -10.14 3.82 15.07
N GLU A 40 -11.14 2.99 15.29
CA GLU A 40 -12.54 3.36 15.03
C GLU A 40 -12.76 3.89 13.61
N GLY A 41 -12.12 3.24 12.62
CA GLY A 41 -12.24 3.62 11.23
C GLY A 41 -11.38 4.80 10.80
N GLN A 42 -10.59 5.37 11.73
CA GLN A 42 -9.73 6.52 11.42
C GLN A 42 -8.27 6.10 11.36
N PRO A 43 -7.56 6.38 10.25
CA PRO A 43 -6.14 6.10 10.17
C PRO A 43 -5.34 7.01 11.11
N PHE A 44 -4.40 6.42 11.82
CA PHE A 44 -3.58 7.14 12.80
C PHE A 44 -2.33 7.69 12.11
N GLU A 45 -2.14 9.02 12.21
CA GLU A 45 -0.93 9.68 11.71
C GLU A 45 -0.69 9.45 10.21
N MET A 46 -1.75 9.44 9.40
CA MET A 46 -1.65 9.18 7.97
C MET A 46 -0.64 10.09 7.27
N LYS A 47 -0.66 11.38 7.58
CA LYS A 47 0.25 12.33 6.94
C LYS A 47 1.71 11.98 7.18
N ARG A 48 2.06 11.61 8.42
CA ARG A 48 3.44 11.23 8.76
C ARG A 48 3.87 9.98 8.03
N HIS A 49 2.96 8.99 7.93
CA HIS A 49 3.23 7.75 7.20
C HIS A 49 3.46 8.04 5.71
N MET A 50 2.62 8.88 5.11
CA MET A 50 2.76 9.21 3.69
C MET A 50 4.03 10.01 3.41
N ASP A 51 4.37 10.96 4.28
CA ASP A 51 5.61 11.73 4.13
C ASP A 51 6.83 10.82 4.19
N ARG A 52 6.84 9.88 5.13
CA ARG A 52 7.94 8.93 5.29
C ARG A 52 8.03 7.98 4.09
N LEU A 53 6.88 7.54 3.57
CA LEU A 53 6.83 6.69 2.38
C LEU A 53 7.44 7.42 1.17
N ARG A 54 7.06 8.68 0.95
CA ARG A 54 7.62 9.49 -0.14
C ARG A 54 9.13 9.62 -0.04
N TYR A 55 9.63 9.85 1.17
CA TYR A 55 11.06 9.93 1.42
C TYR A 55 11.76 8.61 1.05
N ARG A 56 11.22 7.48 1.49
CA ARG A 56 11.81 6.16 1.21
C ARG A 56 11.78 5.81 -0.26
N LEU A 57 10.69 6.15 -0.95
CA LEU A 57 10.60 5.95 -2.41
C LEU A 57 11.70 6.72 -3.14
N GLY A 58 11.98 7.94 -2.71
CA GLY A 58 13.06 8.74 -3.28
C GLY A 58 14.43 8.12 -3.05
N GLU A 59 14.65 7.55 -1.86
CA GLU A 59 15.95 6.95 -1.51
C GLU A 59 16.34 5.78 -2.39
N ILE A 60 15.37 4.94 -2.77
CA ILE A 60 15.66 3.79 -3.62
C ILE A 60 15.25 4.03 -5.08
N SER A 61 14.95 5.28 -5.41
CA SER A 61 14.64 5.72 -6.79
C SER A 61 13.44 5.00 -7.42
N ILE A 62 12.43 4.66 -6.63
CA ILE A 62 11.16 4.18 -7.16
C ILE A 62 10.36 5.38 -7.63
N ARG A 63 9.98 5.37 -8.91
CA ARG A 63 9.25 6.44 -9.57
C ARG A 63 7.88 5.95 -10.04
N GLY A 64 7.02 6.89 -10.40
CA GLY A 64 5.70 6.57 -10.93
C GLY A 64 4.67 6.24 -9.87
N VAL A 65 4.98 6.49 -8.60
CA VAL A 65 4.05 6.29 -7.49
C VAL A 65 3.60 7.65 -6.99
N ASP A 66 2.28 7.87 -6.97
CA ASP A 66 1.68 9.10 -6.46
C ASP A 66 1.24 8.86 -5.02
N GLY A 67 1.82 9.60 -4.07
CA GLY A 67 1.51 9.45 -2.65
C GLY A 67 0.06 9.79 -2.31
N ASP A 68 -0.53 10.76 -3.02
CA ASP A 68 -1.92 11.13 -2.78
C ASP A 68 -2.87 10.03 -3.26
N ASP A 69 -2.57 9.39 -4.39
CA ASP A 69 -3.33 8.24 -4.86
C ASP A 69 -3.24 7.08 -3.88
N LEU A 70 -2.05 6.82 -3.34
CA LEU A 70 -1.86 5.76 -2.33
C LEU A 70 -2.69 6.04 -1.09
N GLU A 71 -2.67 7.29 -0.61
CA GLU A 71 -3.48 7.66 0.57
C GLU A 71 -4.96 7.40 0.31
N GLN A 72 -5.46 7.82 -0.84
CA GLN A 72 -6.86 7.61 -1.21
C GLN A 72 -7.20 6.13 -1.28
N HIS A 73 -6.35 5.32 -1.89
CA HIS A 73 -6.57 3.88 -1.99
C HIS A 73 -6.50 3.20 -0.62
N ASP A 74 -5.64 3.67 0.28
CA ASP A 74 -5.59 3.15 1.65
C ASP A 74 -6.92 3.39 2.37
N LEU A 75 -7.49 4.57 2.21
CA LEU A 75 -8.79 4.89 2.82
C LEU A 75 -9.90 4.02 2.25
N GLU A 76 -9.89 3.81 0.93
CA GLU A 76 -10.88 2.96 0.26
C GLU A 76 -10.74 1.50 0.70
N LEU A 77 -9.50 1.01 0.84
CA LEU A 77 -9.24 -0.35 1.33
C LEU A 77 -9.72 -0.53 2.76
N ALA A 78 -9.45 0.44 3.62
CA ALA A 78 -9.89 0.36 5.01
C ALA A 78 -11.41 0.25 5.08
N ALA A 79 -12.13 1.04 4.28
CA ALA A 79 -13.58 0.98 4.22
C ALA A 79 -14.07 -0.37 3.68
N ALA A 80 -13.43 -0.88 2.61
CA ALA A 80 -13.81 -2.15 1.99
C ALA A 80 -13.61 -3.35 2.93
N ASN A 81 -12.64 -3.27 3.83
CA ASN A 81 -12.33 -4.33 4.79
C ASN A 81 -12.90 -4.07 6.19
N HIS A 82 -13.73 -3.05 6.33
CA HIS A 82 -14.40 -2.70 7.60
C HIS A 82 -13.41 -2.34 8.73
N LEU A 83 -12.36 -1.66 8.39
CA LEU A 83 -11.35 -1.22 9.38
C LEU A 83 -11.63 0.17 9.95
#